data_cb6e0eb43dbcace52e1221130f2e8e09
#
_entry.id   cb6e0eb43dbcace52e1221130f2e8e09
#
_cell.length_a   1.000
_cell.length_b   1.000
_cell.length_c   1.000
_cell.angle_alpha   90.00
_cell.angle_beta   90.00
_cell.angle_gamma   90.00
#
_symmetry.space_group_name_H-M   'P 1'
#
loop_
_entity.id
_entity.type
_entity.pdbx_description
1 polymer ?
#
loop_
_entity_poly.entity_id
_entity_poly.type
_entity_poly.pdbx_seq_one_letter_code
_entity_poly.pdbx_strand_id
1 'polypeptide(L)'
;MISHAVEHGKDKFFICMPDNCGSIDALAHLRGSDNLLLDMLEEPAAVKSSIHKLVDVLKSTGNEFFSLIKENNDNGSTHGWMHLWSKGRMAQLQCDLSVMVSPQMYEEFVLPELEETVEWLDYSVYHLDGKEQIRHLEMILSIKKLNMIQWTPVAGQPPTSDFIPVLKKIQKAGKGLVLLPQLWEVEKLLSELSPKGLQLVVNGVGSEAEAKALIKKVEEWTR
;
A
#
# COMPACT_ATOMS: atom_id res chain seq x y z
N MET A 1 -9.56 -9.35 20.95
CA MET A 1 -8.44 -9.99 20.21
C MET A 1 -7.19 -9.13 20.28
N ILE A 2 -7.17 -7.87 19.81
CA ILE A 2 -5.96 -7.00 19.81
C ILE A 2 -5.40 -6.77 21.22
N SER A 3 -6.23 -6.42 22.20
CA SER A 3 -5.78 -6.25 23.59
C SER A 3 -5.08 -7.49 24.16
N HIS A 4 -5.58 -8.69 23.82
CA HIS A 4 -4.96 -9.94 24.20
C HIS A 4 -3.60 -10.13 23.51
N ALA A 5 -3.50 -9.78 22.21
CA ALA A 5 -2.24 -9.82 21.48
C ALA A 5 -1.20 -8.84 22.06
N VAL A 6 -1.62 -7.64 22.44
CA VAL A 6 -0.75 -6.65 23.11
C VAL A 6 -0.21 -7.19 24.42
N GLU A 7 -1.09 -7.74 25.28
CA GLU A 7 -0.71 -8.30 26.59
C GLU A 7 0.33 -9.42 26.46
N HIS A 8 0.15 -10.34 25.48
CA HIS A 8 1.01 -11.51 25.32
C HIS A 8 2.16 -11.31 24.35
N GLY A 9 2.10 -10.25 23.50
CA GLY A 9 3.10 -9.89 22.51
C GLY A 9 4.18 -8.93 22.99
N LYS A 10 4.02 -8.38 24.21
CA LYS A 10 4.97 -7.41 24.76
C LYS A 10 6.40 -7.95 24.76
N ASP A 11 7.33 -7.14 24.26
CA ASP A 11 8.76 -7.48 24.11
C ASP A 11 9.06 -8.70 23.22
N LYS A 12 8.09 -9.18 22.42
CA LYS A 12 8.26 -10.34 21.54
C LYS A 12 8.02 -10.01 20.07
N PHE A 13 6.98 -9.24 19.76
CA PHE A 13 6.63 -8.87 18.39
C PHE A 13 5.76 -7.61 18.34
N PHE A 14 5.82 -6.92 17.22
CA PHE A 14 4.91 -5.83 16.90
C PHE A 14 3.55 -6.37 16.41
N ILE A 15 2.50 -5.63 16.71
CA ILE A 15 1.14 -5.98 16.31
C ILE A 15 0.75 -5.14 15.11
N CYS A 16 0.39 -5.79 14.01
CA CYS A 16 -0.02 -5.11 12.81
C CYS A 16 -1.35 -4.39 12.99
N MET A 17 -1.45 -3.22 12.36
CA MET A 17 -2.76 -2.68 12.00
C MET A 17 -3.49 -3.70 11.11
N PRO A 18 -4.82 -3.82 11.21
CA PRO A 18 -5.57 -4.65 10.28
C PRO A 18 -5.36 -4.15 8.85
N ASP A 19 -5.39 -5.10 7.92
CA ASP A 19 -5.41 -4.77 6.51
C ASP A 19 -6.78 -4.19 6.17
N ASN A 20 -6.81 -2.90 5.87
CA ASN A 20 -8.04 -2.18 5.55
C ASN A 20 -8.10 -1.98 4.04
N CYS A 21 -9.16 -2.46 3.41
CA CYS A 21 -9.49 -2.06 2.05
C CYS A 21 -9.79 -0.55 2.00
N GLY A 22 -9.65 0.09 0.83
CA GLY A 22 -10.09 1.45 0.60
C GLY A 22 -11.58 1.64 0.89
N SER A 23 -12.02 2.86 1.16
CA SER A 23 -13.43 3.12 1.49
C SER A 23 -14.36 2.77 0.33
N ILE A 24 -13.91 2.99 -0.92
CA ILE A 24 -14.70 2.62 -2.10
C ILE A 24 -14.74 1.09 -2.30
N ASP A 25 -13.69 0.37 -1.97
CA ASP A 25 -13.68 -1.10 -1.99
C ASP A 25 -14.61 -1.65 -0.91
N ALA A 26 -14.59 -1.06 0.29
CA ALA A 26 -15.56 -1.40 1.34
C ALA A 26 -17.00 -1.14 0.89
N LEU A 27 -17.25 -0.02 0.21
CA LEU A 27 -18.58 0.28 -0.35
C LEU A 27 -18.97 -0.73 -1.43
N ALA A 28 -18.02 -1.15 -2.28
CA ALA A 28 -18.25 -2.19 -3.29
C ALA A 28 -18.60 -3.55 -2.66
N HIS A 29 -17.95 -3.91 -1.55
CA HIS A 29 -18.32 -5.11 -0.79
C HIS A 29 -19.70 -5.03 -0.16
N LEU A 30 -20.10 -3.86 0.35
CA LEU A 30 -21.41 -3.65 0.98
C LEU A 30 -22.55 -3.57 -0.04
N ARG A 31 -22.34 -2.90 -1.17
CA ARG A 31 -23.38 -2.61 -2.18
C ARG A 31 -23.43 -3.66 -3.30
N GLY A 32 -22.34 -4.37 -3.55
CA GLY A 32 -22.06 -5.12 -4.76
C GLY A 32 -21.43 -4.24 -5.84
N SER A 33 -20.33 -4.70 -6.44
CA SER A 33 -19.54 -3.90 -7.40
C SER A 33 -20.37 -3.40 -8.58
N ASP A 34 -21.20 -4.26 -9.18
CA ASP A 34 -22.06 -3.90 -10.32
C ASP A 34 -23.03 -2.79 -9.96
N ASN A 35 -23.70 -2.89 -8.79
CA ASN A 35 -24.62 -1.88 -8.32
C ASN A 35 -23.91 -0.56 -8.02
N LEU A 36 -22.72 -0.62 -7.39
CA LEU A 36 -21.94 0.57 -7.09
C LEU A 36 -21.52 1.31 -8.37
N LEU A 37 -21.10 0.59 -9.41
CA LEU A 37 -20.76 1.19 -10.70
C LEU A 37 -21.95 1.89 -11.35
N LEU A 38 -23.17 1.34 -11.23
CA LEU A 38 -24.38 2.01 -11.67
C LEU A 38 -24.71 3.22 -10.81
N ASP A 39 -24.63 3.09 -9.48
CA ASP A 39 -24.90 4.18 -8.54
C ASP A 39 -23.91 5.36 -8.74
N MET A 40 -22.65 5.10 -9.16
CA MET A 40 -21.68 6.15 -9.51
C MET A 40 -22.17 7.02 -10.69
N LEU A 41 -22.95 6.45 -11.60
CA LEU A 41 -23.52 7.17 -12.76
C LEU A 41 -24.87 7.81 -12.44
N GLU A 42 -25.72 7.12 -11.70
CA GLU A 42 -27.11 7.51 -11.46
C GLU A 42 -27.27 8.37 -10.20
N GLU A 43 -26.50 8.08 -9.14
CA GLU A 43 -26.59 8.70 -7.81
C GLU A 43 -25.22 9.14 -7.26
N PRO A 44 -24.39 9.91 -8.02
CA PRO A 44 -23.00 10.22 -7.65
C PRO A 44 -22.88 10.92 -6.29
N ALA A 45 -23.85 11.74 -5.92
CA ALA A 45 -23.85 12.44 -4.62
C ALA A 45 -24.02 11.47 -3.44
N ALA A 46 -24.88 10.45 -3.59
CA ALA A 46 -25.09 9.42 -2.57
C ALA A 46 -23.83 8.55 -2.40
N VAL A 47 -23.17 8.20 -3.51
CA VAL A 47 -21.92 7.45 -3.50
C VAL A 47 -20.83 8.24 -2.76
N LYS A 48 -20.58 9.51 -3.11
CA LYS A 48 -19.60 10.38 -2.45
C LYS A 48 -19.87 10.51 -0.95
N SER A 49 -21.13 10.73 -0.56
CA SER A 49 -21.53 10.79 0.85
C SER A 49 -21.25 9.48 1.59
N SER A 50 -21.44 8.34 0.93
CA SER A 50 -21.20 7.01 1.51
C SER A 50 -19.69 6.75 1.68
N ILE A 51 -18.87 7.11 0.69
CA ILE A 51 -17.41 7.03 0.76
C ILE A 51 -16.90 7.86 1.95
N HIS A 52 -17.34 9.11 2.07
CA HIS A 52 -16.93 10.00 3.17
C HIS A 52 -17.26 9.41 4.55
N LYS A 53 -18.46 8.84 4.73
CA LYS A 53 -18.82 8.15 5.98
C LYS A 53 -17.91 6.96 6.28
N LEU A 54 -17.51 6.21 5.25
CA LEU A 54 -16.57 5.09 5.43
C LEU A 54 -15.16 5.57 5.78
N VAL A 55 -14.71 6.70 5.23
CA VAL A 55 -13.46 7.35 5.64
C VAL A 55 -13.51 7.75 7.12
N ASP A 56 -14.63 8.29 7.59
CA ASP A 56 -14.79 8.61 9.02
C ASP A 56 -14.72 7.38 9.91
N VAL A 57 -15.36 6.27 9.49
CA VAL A 57 -15.28 4.98 10.19
C VAL A 57 -13.84 4.46 10.22
N LEU A 58 -13.15 4.52 9.08
CA LEU A 58 -11.74 4.10 8.97
C LEU A 58 -10.84 4.91 9.91
N LYS A 59 -11.00 6.23 9.95
CA LYS A 59 -10.26 7.11 10.87
C LYS A 59 -10.56 6.80 12.33
N SER A 60 -11.84 6.62 12.68
CA SER A 60 -12.26 6.32 14.04
C SER A 60 -11.69 4.99 14.53
N THR A 61 -11.89 3.93 13.76
CA THR A 61 -11.38 2.59 14.09
C THR A 61 -9.86 2.54 14.07
N GLY A 62 -9.22 3.20 13.11
CA GLY A 62 -7.75 3.29 13.02
C GLY A 62 -7.14 4.01 14.22
N ASN A 63 -7.76 5.08 14.72
CA ASN A 63 -7.32 5.76 15.95
C ASN A 63 -7.44 4.85 17.18
N GLU A 64 -8.54 4.09 17.29
CA GLU A 64 -8.73 3.13 18.37
C GLU A 64 -7.67 2.03 18.33
N PHE A 65 -7.43 1.42 17.17
CA PHE A 65 -6.38 0.42 16.99
C PHE A 65 -5.00 0.97 17.33
N PHE A 66 -4.64 2.13 16.80
CA PHE A 66 -3.35 2.74 17.07
C PHE A 66 -3.15 3.01 18.55
N SER A 67 -4.19 3.48 19.25
CA SER A 67 -4.13 3.72 20.69
C SER A 67 -3.83 2.45 21.50
N LEU A 68 -4.30 1.29 21.04
CA LEU A 68 -4.08 -0.01 21.68
C LEU A 68 -2.68 -0.56 21.45
N ILE A 69 -2.10 -0.33 20.25
CA ILE A 69 -0.83 -0.98 19.84
C ILE A 69 0.41 -0.10 19.99
N LYS A 70 0.25 1.22 20.04
CA LYS A 70 1.38 2.17 19.91
C LYS A 70 2.49 1.94 20.93
N GLU A 71 2.18 1.64 22.20
CA GLU A 71 3.19 1.41 23.24
C GLU A 71 3.98 0.11 22.99
N ASN A 72 3.30 -0.94 22.51
CA ASN A 72 3.95 -2.21 22.16
C ASN A 72 4.80 -2.08 20.89
N ASN A 73 4.50 -1.11 20.03
CA ASN A 73 5.10 -0.92 18.72
C ASN A 73 6.08 0.28 18.65
N ASP A 74 6.72 0.66 19.75
CA ASP A 74 7.66 1.78 19.83
C ASP A 74 7.08 3.12 19.33
N ASN A 75 5.81 3.38 19.65
CA ASN A 75 5.01 4.50 19.17
C ASN A 75 4.84 4.51 17.64
N GLY A 76 4.81 3.35 17.03
CA GLY A 76 4.66 3.16 15.59
C GLY A 76 3.52 2.25 15.19
N SER A 77 3.39 2.11 13.90
CA SER A 77 2.51 1.15 13.23
C SER A 77 3.33 0.23 12.33
N THR A 78 2.84 -0.97 12.12
CA THR A 78 3.44 -1.92 11.17
C THR A 78 2.38 -2.49 10.24
N HIS A 79 2.79 -2.79 9.01
CA HIS A 79 1.98 -3.48 8.02
C HIS A 79 2.61 -4.85 7.71
N GLY A 80 1.90 -5.93 8.07
CA GLY A 80 2.50 -7.26 8.17
C GLY A 80 3.06 -7.81 6.87
N TRP A 81 2.26 -7.94 5.81
CA TRP A 81 2.71 -8.56 4.56
C TRP A 81 3.67 -7.67 3.75
N MET A 82 3.68 -6.35 3.98
CA MET A 82 4.65 -5.45 3.37
C MET A 82 5.95 -5.34 4.18
N HIS A 83 6.01 -5.91 5.39
CA HIS A 83 7.14 -5.80 6.32
C HIS A 83 7.58 -4.35 6.57
N LEU A 84 6.60 -3.45 6.66
CA LEU A 84 6.82 -2.03 6.93
C LEU A 84 6.58 -1.72 8.40
N TRP A 85 7.40 -0.85 8.93
CA TRP A 85 7.20 -0.17 10.20
C TRP A 85 7.49 1.32 10.03
N SER A 86 6.70 2.16 10.69
CA SER A 86 6.98 3.58 10.80
C SER A 86 6.54 4.13 12.16
N LYS A 87 7.15 5.20 12.58
CA LYS A 87 6.69 5.93 13.75
C LYS A 87 5.34 6.59 13.45
N GLY A 88 4.40 6.59 14.42
CA GLY A 88 3.08 7.17 14.22
C GLY A 88 2.09 6.24 13.50
N ARG A 89 1.04 6.85 12.98
CA ARG A 89 -0.02 6.13 12.26
C ARG A 89 0.40 5.89 10.81
N MET A 90 0.51 4.63 10.44
CA MET A 90 0.74 4.24 9.05
C MET A 90 -0.35 3.28 8.62
N ALA A 91 -0.85 3.47 7.42
CA ALA A 91 -1.77 2.53 6.79
C ALA A 91 -1.49 2.36 5.29
N GLN A 92 -1.94 1.24 4.77
CA GLN A 92 -2.08 0.98 3.35
C GLN A 92 -3.33 1.69 2.84
N LEU A 93 -3.22 2.23 1.63
CA LEU A 93 -4.33 2.68 0.81
C LEU A 93 -4.39 1.82 -0.44
N GLN A 94 -5.58 1.58 -0.96
CA GLN A 94 -5.80 0.83 -2.20
C GLN A 94 -7.13 1.21 -2.83
N CYS A 95 -7.33 0.79 -4.06
CA CYS A 95 -8.64 0.76 -4.73
C CYS A 95 -8.64 -0.34 -5.77
N ASP A 96 -9.11 -1.53 -5.39
CA ASP A 96 -9.18 -2.67 -6.31
C ASP A 96 -10.26 -2.47 -7.36
N LEU A 97 -11.36 -1.77 -7.01
CA LEU A 97 -12.40 -1.38 -7.96
C LEU A 97 -11.88 -0.51 -9.10
N SER A 98 -10.70 0.13 -8.94
CA SER A 98 -10.13 1.06 -9.92
C SER A 98 -9.87 0.44 -11.29
N VAL A 99 -9.72 -0.88 -11.38
CA VAL A 99 -9.59 -1.59 -12.67
C VAL A 99 -10.85 -1.51 -13.51
N MET A 100 -12.00 -1.24 -12.90
CA MET A 100 -13.31 -1.18 -13.54
C MET A 100 -13.79 0.24 -13.84
N VAL A 101 -13.11 1.28 -13.34
CA VAL A 101 -13.52 2.67 -13.50
C VAL A 101 -12.59 3.44 -14.46
N SER A 102 -13.13 4.44 -15.15
CA SER A 102 -12.34 5.34 -16.01
C SER A 102 -11.43 6.25 -15.18
N PRO A 103 -10.41 6.89 -15.78
CA PRO A 103 -9.62 7.91 -15.09
C PRO A 103 -10.47 9.06 -14.53
N GLN A 104 -11.53 9.47 -15.23
CA GLN A 104 -12.44 10.51 -14.77
C GLN A 104 -13.22 10.08 -13.51
N MET A 105 -13.71 8.85 -13.49
CA MET A 105 -14.39 8.31 -12.31
C MET A 105 -13.41 8.13 -11.15
N TYR A 106 -12.16 7.74 -11.43
CA TYR A 106 -11.13 7.66 -10.41
C TYR A 106 -10.85 9.03 -9.78
N GLU A 107 -10.68 10.07 -10.60
CA GLU A 107 -10.51 11.47 -10.14
C GLU A 107 -11.70 11.96 -9.31
N GLU A 108 -12.91 11.57 -9.70
CA GLU A 108 -14.14 12.03 -9.06
C GLU A 108 -14.44 11.32 -7.73
N PHE A 109 -14.22 10.02 -7.62
CA PHE A 109 -14.68 9.20 -6.50
C PHE A 109 -13.55 8.66 -5.62
N VAL A 110 -12.38 8.35 -6.20
CA VAL A 110 -11.28 7.68 -5.49
C VAL A 110 -10.25 8.68 -4.99
N LEU A 111 -9.79 9.60 -5.84
CA LEU A 111 -8.72 10.54 -5.49
C LEU A 111 -9.04 11.37 -4.22
N PRO A 112 -10.27 11.92 -4.04
CA PRO A 112 -10.61 12.68 -2.83
C PRO A 112 -10.54 11.86 -1.53
N GLU A 113 -10.96 10.59 -1.58
CA GLU A 113 -10.86 9.66 -0.45
C GLU A 113 -9.40 9.43 -0.05
N LEU A 114 -8.53 9.20 -1.05
CA LEU A 114 -7.11 8.97 -0.82
C LEU A 114 -6.44 10.21 -0.20
N GLU A 115 -6.73 11.40 -0.75
CA GLU A 115 -6.21 12.66 -0.23
C GLU A 115 -6.66 12.90 1.22
N GLU A 116 -7.92 12.67 1.52
CA GLU A 116 -8.46 12.81 2.88
C GLU A 116 -7.84 11.81 3.85
N THR A 117 -7.60 10.58 3.40
CA THR A 117 -7.01 9.53 4.25
C THR A 117 -5.53 9.80 4.53
N VAL A 118 -4.74 10.22 3.54
CA VAL A 118 -3.32 10.55 3.78
C VAL A 118 -3.13 11.78 4.67
N GLU A 119 -4.08 12.72 4.68
CA GLU A 119 -4.02 13.86 5.59
C GLU A 119 -4.16 13.44 7.07
N TRP A 120 -4.91 12.40 7.35
CA TRP A 120 -5.06 11.83 8.69
C TRP A 120 -3.85 11.00 9.12
N LEU A 121 -3.15 10.33 8.18
CA LEU A 121 -2.00 9.48 8.45
C LEU A 121 -0.71 10.29 8.67
N ASP A 122 0.22 9.73 9.45
CA ASP A 122 1.59 10.23 9.57
C ASP A 122 2.44 9.68 8.42
N TYR A 123 2.20 8.42 8.01
CA TYR A 123 2.83 7.76 6.85
C TYR A 123 1.82 6.90 6.10
N SER A 124 2.02 6.76 4.80
CA SER A 124 1.10 6.02 3.93
C SER A 124 1.82 5.28 2.83
N VAL A 125 1.29 4.13 2.45
CA VAL A 125 1.71 3.35 1.31
C VAL A 125 0.48 3.01 0.46
N TYR A 126 0.55 3.28 -0.85
CA TYR A 126 -0.51 2.89 -1.78
C TYR A 126 -0.17 1.53 -2.41
N HIS A 127 -1.09 0.58 -2.30
CA HIS A 127 -1.03 -0.70 -2.98
C HIS A 127 -1.50 -0.53 -4.41
N LEU A 128 -0.55 -0.59 -5.35
CA LEU A 128 -0.80 -0.51 -6.80
C LEU A 128 -0.83 -1.93 -7.35
N ASP A 129 -2.04 -2.47 -7.54
CA ASP A 129 -2.27 -3.87 -7.88
C ASP A 129 -2.50 -4.08 -9.38
N GLY A 130 -1.47 -4.52 -10.05
CA GLY A 130 -1.51 -4.90 -11.46
C GLY A 130 -1.43 -3.74 -12.46
N LYS A 131 -1.11 -4.11 -13.70
CA LYS A 131 -0.88 -3.16 -14.80
C LYS A 131 -2.12 -2.33 -15.16
N GLU A 132 -3.31 -2.84 -14.88
CA GLU A 132 -4.57 -2.18 -15.18
C GLU A 132 -4.75 -0.89 -14.37
N GLN A 133 -4.16 -0.81 -13.16
CA GLN A 133 -4.19 0.38 -12.33
C GLN A 133 -3.19 1.47 -12.76
N ILE A 134 -2.19 1.14 -13.59
CA ILE A 134 -1.16 2.10 -14.05
C ILE A 134 -1.78 3.34 -14.73
N ARG A 135 -2.94 3.21 -15.35
CA ARG A 135 -3.67 4.34 -15.95
C ARG A 135 -4.03 5.46 -14.97
N HIS A 136 -4.06 5.14 -13.66
CA HIS A 136 -4.35 6.10 -12.59
C HIS A 136 -3.08 6.62 -11.90
N LEU A 137 -1.89 6.13 -12.30
CA LEU A 137 -0.63 6.40 -11.60
C LEU A 137 -0.31 7.88 -11.46
N GLU A 138 -0.58 8.71 -12.48
CA GLU A 138 -0.29 10.15 -12.40
C GLU A 138 -1.10 10.83 -11.28
N MET A 139 -2.36 10.46 -11.11
CA MET A 139 -3.22 10.98 -10.04
C MET A 139 -2.72 10.51 -8.67
N ILE A 140 -2.34 9.24 -8.54
CA ILE A 140 -1.77 8.68 -7.31
C ILE A 140 -0.46 9.43 -6.95
N LEU A 141 0.42 9.66 -7.93
CA LEU A 141 1.68 10.36 -7.72
C LEU A 141 1.50 11.85 -7.36
N SER A 142 0.39 12.47 -7.76
CA SER A 142 0.07 13.86 -7.42
C SER A 142 -0.27 14.08 -5.95
N ILE A 143 -0.64 13.02 -5.21
CA ILE A 143 -0.96 13.08 -3.78
C ILE A 143 0.33 13.40 -3.00
N LYS A 144 0.47 14.64 -2.54
CA LYS A 144 1.73 15.16 -1.94
C LYS A 144 2.18 14.37 -0.71
N LYS A 145 1.26 14.06 0.20
CA LYS A 145 1.56 13.36 1.46
C LYS A 145 1.70 11.84 1.33
N LEU A 146 1.37 11.26 0.18
CA LEU A 146 1.64 9.84 -0.05
C LEU A 146 3.15 9.60 -0.04
N ASN A 147 3.62 8.66 0.79
CA ASN A 147 5.04 8.42 1.00
C ASN A 147 5.61 7.35 0.06
N MET A 148 4.91 6.24 -0.08
CA MET A 148 5.41 5.07 -0.80
C MET A 148 4.33 4.47 -1.71
N ILE A 149 4.79 3.75 -2.73
CA ILE A 149 3.95 2.87 -3.55
C ILE A 149 4.48 1.45 -3.41
N GLN A 150 3.60 0.53 -3.06
CA GLN A 150 3.87 -0.89 -3.17
C GLN A 150 3.35 -1.36 -4.52
N TRP A 151 4.21 -1.96 -5.33
CA TRP A 151 3.87 -2.51 -6.64
C TRP A 151 3.74 -4.04 -6.58
N THR A 152 2.63 -4.56 -7.08
CA THR A 152 2.39 -6.00 -7.23
C THR A 152 1.93 -6.32 -8.65
N PRO A 153 2.64 -7.13 -9.42
CA PRO A 153 2.07 -7.74 -10.62
C PRO A 153 1.08 -8.84 -10.19
N VAL A 154 -0.13 -8.81 -10.74
CA VAL A 154 -1.12 -9.87 -10.47
C VAL A 154 -0.77 -11.17 -11.19
N ALA A 155 -1.37 -12.28 -10.77
CA ALA A 155 -1.14 -13.58 -11.38
C ALA A 155 -1.33 -13.55 -12.92
N GLY A 156 -0.35 -14.09 -13.66
CA GLY A 156 -0.34 -14.11 -15.11
C GLY A 156 0.22 -12.85 -15.77
N GLN A 157 0.57 -11.83 -15.02
CA GLN A 157 1.29 -10.66 -15.53
C GLN A 157 2.81 -10.90 -15.55
N PRO A 158 3.57 -10.09 -16.33
CA PRO A 158 5.03 -10.13 -16.31
C PRO A 158 5.61 -9.87 -14.93
N PRO A 159 6.85 -10.31 -14.66
CA PRO A 159 7.51 -10.10 -13.38
C PRO A 159 7.74 -8.61 -13.09
N THR A 160 7.99 -8.26 -11.82
CA THR A 160 8.23 -6.88 -11.37
C THR A 160 9.32 -6.18 -12.18
N SER A 161 10.37 -6.91 -12.55
CA SER A 161 11.51 -6.38 -13.33
C SER A 161 11.19 -5.98 -14.78
N ASP A 162 10.00 -6.28 -15.27
CA ASP A 162 9.55 -5.81 -16.59
C ASP A 162 8.83 -4.45 -16.51
N PHE A 163 8.50 -4.01 -15.29
CA PHE A 163 7.86 -2.71 -15.01
C PHE A 163 8.84 -1.61 -14.57
N ILE A 164 10.15 -1.80 -14.77
CA ILE A 164 11.19 -0.80 -14.41
C ILE A 164 10.85 0.64 -14.89
N PRO A 165 10.31 0.89 -16.07
CA PRO A 165 9.93 2.25 -16.46
C PRO A 165 8.88 2.87 -15.54
N VAL A 166 7.90 2.10 -15.08
CA VAL A 166 6.88 2.53 -14.11
C VAL A 166 7.52 2.80 -12.75
N LEU A 167 8.38 1.89 -12.28
CA LEU A 167 9.06 2.01 -11.00
C LEU A 167 9.99 3.24 -10.95
N LYS A 168 10.74 3.51 -12.03
CA LYS A 168 11.54 4.73 -12.18
C LYS A 168 10.69 6.01 -12.14
N LYS A 169 9.50 5.98 -12.74
CA LYS A 169 8.56 7.10 -12.69
C LYS A 169 8.09 7.39 -11.27
N ILE A 170 7.80 6.36 -10.49
CA ILE A 170 7.43 6.46 -9.07
C ILE A 170 8.57 7.10 -8.27
N GLN A 171 9.81 6.62 -8.43
CA GLN A 171 10.97 7.20 -7.75
C GLN A 171 11.25 8.64 -8.19
N LYS A 172 11.09 8.96 -9.48
CA LYS A 172 11.23 10.32 -10.00
C LYS A 172 10.22 11.30 -9.41
N ALA A 173 9.02 10.82 -9.06
CA ALA A 173 8.00 11.60 -8.35
C ALA A 173 8.31 11.77 -6.85
N GLY A 174 9.45 11.26 -6.37
CA GLY A 174 9.88 11.36 -4.97
C GLY A 174 9.19 10.39 -4.02
N LYS A 175 8.51 9.37 -4.55
CA LYS A 175 7.86 8.34 -3.73
C LYS A 175 8.81 7.15 -3.51
N GLY A 176 8.77 6.57 -2.31
CA GLY A 176 9.44 5.30 -2.04
C GLY A 176 8.74 4.13 -2.75
N LEU A 177 9.46 3.02 -2.86
CA LEU A 177 8.99 1.77 -3.45
C LEU A 177 9.05 0.62 -2.45
N VAL A 178 8.00 -0.19 -2.42
CA VAL A 178 7.97 -1.51 -1.79
C VAL A 178 7.72 -2.54 -2.88
N LEU A 179 8.66 -3.47 -3.06
CA LEU A 179 8.59 -4.51 -4.10
C LEU A 179 8.73 -5.89 -3.46
N LEU A 180 8.02 -6.87 -4.00
CA LEU A 180 8.05 -8.26 -3.57
C LEU A 180 8.61 -9.17 -4.69
N PRO A 181 9.87 -8.93 -5.15
CA PRO A 181 10.44 -9.65 -6.28
C PRO A 181 10.80 -11.09 -5.94
N GLN A 182 10.94 -11.90 -6.99
CA GLN A 182 11.64 -13.16 -6.90
C GLN A 182 13.14 -12.94 -6.79
N LEU A 183 13.86 -13.88 -6.20
CA LEU A 183 15.32 -13.79 -6.00
C LEU A 183 16.09 -13.44 -7.29
N TRP A 184 15.69 -14.01 -8.42
CA TRP A 184 16.36 -13.80 -9.72
C TRP A 184 16.15 -12.39 -10.30
N GLU A 185 15.20 -11.60 -9.81
CA GLU A 185 14.92 -10.23 -10.27
C GLU A 185 15.79 -9.18 -9.56
N VAL A 186 16.33 -9.51 -8.38
CA VAL A 186 16.94 -8.54 -7.45
C VAL A 186 18.09 -7.77 -8.08
N GLU A 187 19.01 -8.46 -8.77
CA GLU A 187 20.17 -7.82 -9.41
C GLU A 187 19.73 -6.79 -10.46
N LYS A 188 18.79 -7.17 -11.35
CA LYS A 188 18.26 -6.29 -12.38
C LYS A 188 17.55 -5.08 -11.77
N LEU A 189 16.75 -5.27 -10.72
CA LEU A 189 16.06 -4.17 -10.04
C LEU A 189 17.05 -3.20 -9.38
N LEU A 190 18.08 -3.70 -8.71
CA LEU A 190 19.08 -2.86 -8.03
C LEU A 190 20.03 -2.16 -9.01
N SER A 191 20.28 -2.71 -10.19
CA SER A 191 21.09 -2.05 -11.23
C SER A 191 20.35 -0.89 -11.91
N GLU A 192 19.00 -0.88 -11.85
CA GLU A 192 18.17 0.07 -12.59
C GLU A 192 17.46 1.09 -11.69
N LEU A 193 17.22 0.77 -10.42
CA LEU A 193 16.47 1.59 -9.48
C LEU A 193 17.41 2.24 -8.46
N SER A 194 17.05 3.43 -8.00
CA SER A 194 17.73 4.06 -6.86
C SER A 194 17.50 3.23 -5.59
N PRO A 195 18.54 2.94 -4.81
CA PRO A 195 18.36 2.26 -3.51
C PRO A 195 17.68 3.16 -2.47
N LYS A 196 17.65 4.47 -2.69
CA LYS A 196 17.04 5.42 -1.76
C LYS A 196 15.51 5.26 -1.77
N GLY A 197 14.95 4.94 -0.60
CA GLY A 197 13.52 4.73 -0.45
C GLY A 197 13.00 3.44 -1.11
N LEU A 198 13.88 2.47 -1.39
CA LEU A 198 13.54 1.18 -1.96
C LEU A 198 13.57 0.11 -0.87
N GLN A 199 12.47 -0.62 -0.72
CA GLN A 199 12.38 -1.82 0.09
C GLN A 199 12.09 -3.02 -0.80
N LEU A 200 12.86 -4.10 -0.61
CA LEU A 200 12.64 -5.38 -1.27
C LEU A 200 12.28 -6.45 -0.23
N VAL A 201 11.15 -7.10 -0.42
CA VAL A 201 10.75 -8.31 0.29
C VAL A 201 10.98 -9.49 -0.67
N VAL A 202 12.14 -10.10 -0.58
CA VAL A 202 12.59 -11.07 -1.59
C VAL A 202 11.99 -12.45 -1.35
N ASN A 203 11.31 -12.97 -2.36
CA ASN A 203 10.74 -14.31 -2.37
C ASN A 203 11.72 -15.32 -2.99
N GLY A 204 11.59 -16.61 -2.61
CA GLY A 204 12.38 -17.70 -3.19
C GLY A 204 13.76 -17.89 -2.57
N VAL A 205 14.02 -17.32 -1.39
CA VAL A 205 15.24 -17.58 -0.60
C VAL A 205 15.03 -18.85 0.20
N GLY A 206 15.79 -19.91 -0.07
CA GLY A 206 15.55 -21.25 0.48
C GLY A 206 16.33 -21.56 1.78
N SER A 207 17.31 -20.72 2.17
CA SER A 207 18.13 -20.97 3.36
C SER A 207 18.74 -19.70 3.94
N GLU A 208 19.14 -19.75 5.22
CA GLU A 208 19.87 -18.66 5.88
C GLU A 208 21.20 -18.34 5.16
N ALA A 209 21.92 -19.36 4.69
CA ALA A 209 23.15 -19.17 3.96
C ALA A 209 22.95 -18.39 2.66
N GLU A 210 21.88 -18.70 1.93
CA GLU A 210 21.47 -18.00 0.72
C GLU A 210 21.07 -16.55 1.00
N ALA A 211 20.32 -16.33 2.08
CA ALA A 211 19.95 -14.98 2.54
C ALA A 211 21.19 -14.13 2.85
N LYS A 212 22.15 -14.68 3.61
CA LYS A 212 23.42 -13.99 3.92
C LYS A 212 24.25 -13.69 2.66
N ALA A 213 24.29 -14.64 1.71
CA ALA A 213 24.98 -14.43 0.44
C ALA A 213 24.30 -13.33 -0.41
N LEU A 214 22.97 -13.28 -0.41
CA LEU A 214 22.21 -12.22 -1.07
C LEU A 214 22.50 -10.84 -0.47
N ILE A 215 22.45 -10.69 0.85
CA ILE A 215 22.74 -9.43 1.53
C ILE A 215 24.13 -8.90 1.12
N LYS A 216 25.14 -9.77 1.10
CA LYS A 216 26.49 -9.39 0.67
C LYS A 216 26.53 -8.90 -0.79
N LYS A 217 25.83 -9.58 -1.70
CA LYS A 217 25.72 -9.13 -3.09
C LYS A 217 24.97 -7.80 -3.22
N VAL A 218 23.88 -7.60 -2.47
CA VAL A 218 23.15 -6.33 -2.46
C VAL A 218 24.06 -5.17 -2.08
N GLU A 219 24.95 -5.34 -1.07
CA GLU A 219 25.92 -4.32 -0.69
C GLU A 219 26.91 -4.01 -1.82
N GLU A 220 27.25 -5.00 -2.66
CA GLU A 220 28.12 -4.82 -3.83
C GLU A 220 27.39 -4.10 -4.98
N TRP A 221 26.11 -4.43 -5.22
CA TRP A 221 25.30 -3.86 -6.30
C TRP A 221 24.81 -2.43 -6.03
N THR A 222 24.81 -2.00 -4.78
CA THR A 222 24.32 -0.66 -4.37
C THR A 222 25.43 0.36 -4.09
N ARG A 223 26.69 -0.02 -4.29
CA ARG A 223 27.86 0.87 -4.20
C ARG A 223 28.09 1.61 -5.51
#